data_a2c4d659aa97042a8b10a9ff60c4d425
#
_entry.id   a2c4d659aa97042a8b10a9ff60c4d425
#
_cell.length_a   1.000
_cell.length_b   1.000
_cell.length_c   1.000
_cell.angle_alpha   90.00
_cell.angle_beta   90.00
_cell.angle_gamma   90.00
#
_symmetry.space_group_name_H-M   'P 1'
#
loop_
_entity.id
_entity.type
_entity.pdbx_description
1 polymer ?
#
loop_
_entity_poly.entity_id
_entity_poly.type
_entity_poly.pdbx_seq_one_letter_code
_entity_poly.pdbx_strand_id
1 'polypeptide(L)'
;SISVVASAFRMSINQHMILELDVGNSRIKWRLLAADDLAVVKAGHVPGFDELQRVTELETVITMARMCSVRGGDVNKRLEDWVRAKHSVALVEASVTKSCGGVTNQYADVSRLGIDRWLAMLAAYRRAGGACMVIDSGTALTIDVVDARGLHLGGHIIPGLRLMHSSLESNTAIRLSDSYSTYSESLGHSTDEAVFNGTVTALLATIRQQSELLAKAGDVKIYFAGGDAQLLHGLAGLDRSEIVTSLVFDGLGVACPHPDSNPGRV
;
A
#
# COMPACT_ATOMS: atom_id res chain seq x y z
N SER A 1 3.14 40.46 -5.70
CA SER A 1 1.83 39.97 -6.15
C SER A 1 1.99 38.51 -6.55
N ILE A 2 1.64 37.62 -5.64
CA ILE A 2 1.62 36.16 -5.89
C ILE A 2 0.18 35.83 -6.28
N SER A 3 -0.07 35.55 -7.55
CA SER A 3 -1.35 35.04 -8.01
C SER A 3 -1.44 33.55 -7.74
N VAL A 4 -2.18 33.19 -6.70
CA VAL A 4 -2.63 31.82 -6.47
C VAL A 4 -3.72 31.53 -7.48
N VAL A 5 -3.43 30.71 -8.48
CA VAL A 5 -4.45 30.15 -9.36
C VAL A 5 -5.13 29.02 -8.59
N ALA A 6 -6.21 29.36 -7.90
CA ALA A 6 -7.15 28.36 -7.37
C ALA A 6 -7.92 27.78 -8.55
N SER A 7 -7.53 26.61 -9.02
CA SER A 7 -8.35 25.80 -9.91
C SER A 7 -9.56 25.32 -9.11
N ALA A 8 -10.65 26.09 -9.16
CA ALA A 8 -11.94 25.67 -8.65
C ALA A 8 -12.49 24.57 -9.59
N PHE A 9 -12.21 23.30 -9.24
CA PHE A 9 -12.85 22.16 -9.89
C PHE A 9 -14.36 22.24 -9.53
N ARG A 10 -15.19 22.66 -10.50
CA ARG A 10 -16.65 22.50 -10.41
C ARG A 10 -16.93 21.02 -10.31
N MET A 11 -17.28 20.53 -9.13
CA MET A 11 -17.95 19.23 -8.99
C MET A 11 -19.25 19.30 -9.78
N SER A 12 -19.31 18.58 -10.90
CA SER A 12 -20.55 18.37 -11.62
C SER A 12 -21.50 17.58 -10.71
N ILE A 13 -22.72 18.09 -10.52
CA ILE A 13 -23.71 17.56 -9.55
C ILE A 13 -24.15 16.12 -9.85
N ASN A 14 -23.64 15.48 -10.91
CA ASN A 14 -23.94 14.12 -11.34
C ASN A 14 -22.70 13.26 -11.66
N GLN A 15 -21.54 13.55 -11.07
CA GLN A 15 -20.36 12.71 -11.34
C GLN A 15 -20.50 11.39 -10.56
N HIS A 16 -20.54 10.29 -11.29
CA HIS A 16 -20.55 8.95 -10.74
C HIS A 16 -19.16 8.61 -10.20
N MET A 17 -19.10 8.04 -9.00
CA MET A 17 -17.85 7.74 -8.31
C MET A 17 -17.69 6.26 -8.03
N ILE A 18 -16.44 5.81 -8.02
CA ILE A 18 -16.05 4.51 -7.49
C ILE A 18 -15.47 4.74 -6.10
N LEU A 19 -16.01 4.08 -5.09
CA LEU A 19 -15.44 4.06 -3.74
C LEU A 19 -14.46 2.89 -3.59
N GLU A 20 -13.26 3.18 -3.15
CA GLU A 20 -12.25 2.19 -2.82
C GLU A 20 -11.88 2.29 -1.34
N LEU A 21 -11.81 1.15 -0.66
CA LEU A 21 -11.42 1.04 0.75
C LEU A 21 -10.22 0.10 0.91
N ASP A 22 -9.20 0.55 1.65
CA ASP A 22 -8.08 -0.28 2.12
C ASP A 22 -8.18 -0.38 3.65
N VAL A 23 -8.64 -1.54 4.12
CA VAL A 23 -8.95 -1.80 5.53
C VAL A 23 -7.75 -2.46 6.20
N GLY A 24 -6.82 -1.63 6.65
CA GLY A 24 -5.63 -2.04 7.37
C GLY A 24 -5.87 -2.28 8.87
N ASN A 25 -4.87 -2.81 9.57
CA ASN A 25 -4.95 -3.08 11.02
C ASN A 25 -5.12 -1.80 11.85
N SER A 26 -4.45 -0.71 11.47
CA SER A 26 -4.37 0.54 12.24
C SER A 26 -5.31 1.64 11.75
N ARG A 27 -5.78 1.55 10.51
CA ARG A 27 -6.62 2.59 9.88
C ARG A 27 -7.36 2.04 8.67
N ILE A 28 -8.40 2.77 8.27
CA ILE A 28 -9.07 2.57 6.98
C ILE A 28 -8.68 3.73 6.07
N LYS A 29 -8.06 3.43 4.94
CA LYS A 29 -7.84 4.39 3.86
C LYS A 29 -9.00 4.31 2.90
N TRP A 30 -9.35 5.44 2.29
CA TRP A 30 -10.40 5.51 1.29
C TRP A 30 -9.94 6.38 0.11
N ARG A 31 -10.47 6.06 -1.07
CA ARG A 31 -10.24 6.81 -2.30
C ARG A 31 -11.53 6.86 -3.12
N LEU A 32 -11.80 8.00 -3.72
CA LEU A 32 -12.85 8.20 -4.69
C LEU A 32 -12.24 8.41 -6.07
N LEU A 33 -12.69 7.61 -7.02
CA LEU A 33 -12.34 7.77 -8.43
C LEU A 33 -13.57 8.26 -9.20
N ALA A 34 -13.38 9.12 -10.19
CA ALA A 34 -14.38 9.38 -11.21
C ALA A 34 -14.60 8.11 -12.04
N ALA A 35 -15.85 7.73 -12.28
CA ALA A 35 -16.15 6.46 -12.94
C ALA A 35 -15.86 6.48 -14.46
N ASP A 36 -15.78 7.66 -15.07
CA ASP A 36 -15.57 7.87 -16.51
C ASP A 36 -14.12 7.72 -16.96
N ASP A 37 -13.18 8.26 -16.18
CA ASP A 37 -11.75 8.27 -16.53
C ASP A 37 -10.83 7.61 -15.47
N LEU A 38 -11.40 7.15 -14.37
CA LEU A 38 -10.72 6.56 -13.22
C LEU A 38 -9.73 7.51 -12.53
N ALA A 39 -9.86 8.82 -12.74
CA ALA A 39 -9.05 9.81 -12.07
C ALA A 39 -9.36 9.86 -10.58
N VAL A 40 -8.32 10.02 -9.76
CA VAL A 40 -8.47 10.20 -8.31
C VAL A 40 -9.04 11.58 -8.04
N VAL A 41 -10.25 11.62 -7.48
CA VAL A 41 -10.94 12.86 -7.11
C VAL A 41 -10.61 13.26 -5.68
N LYS A 42 -10.67 12.32 -4.76
CA LYS A 42 -10.37 12.52 -3.34
C LYS A 42 -9.80 11.25 -2.73
N ALA A 43 -8.98 11.41 -1.70
CA ALA A 43 -8.49 10.31 -0.89
C ALA A 43 -8.26 10.77 0.55
N GLY A 44 -8.31 9.83 1.48
CA GLY A 44 -8.05 10.11 2.88
C GLY A 44 -7.91 8.84 3.70
N HIS A 45 -7.79 9.01 5.01
CA HIS A 45 -7.77 7.89 5.94
C HIS A 45 -8.45 8.28 7.26
N VAL A 46 -8.94 7.28 7.96
CA VAL A 46 -9.60 7.41 9.26
C VAL A 46 -9.15 6.29 10.20
N PRO A 47 -9.22 6.49 11.52
CA PRO A 47 -8.86 5.45 12.49
C PRO A 47 -9.72 4.19 12.40
N GLY A 48 -11.01 4.33 12.06
CA GLY A 48 -11.94 3.22 12.07
C GLY A 48 -13.24 3.47 11.31
N PHE A 49 -14.16 2.52 11.47
CA PHE A 49 -15.44 2.53 10.77
C PHE A 49 -16.34 3.70 11.19
N ASP A 50 -16.36 4.04 12.47
CA ASP A 50 -17.26 5.10 12.98
C ASP A 50 -16.86 6.48 12.45
N GLU A 51 -15.56 6.73 12.26
CA GLU A 51 -15.05 7.93 11.62
C GLU A 51 -15.29 7.92 10.10
N LEU A 52 -15.19 6.74 9.46
CA LEU A 52 -15.47 6.62 8.02
C LEU A 52 -16.90 7.08 7.68
N GLN A 53 -17.87 6.73 8.52
CA GLN A 53 -19.26 7.12 8.32
C GLN A 53 -19.49 8.64 8.36
N ARG A 54 -18.57 9.40 8.96
CA ARG A 54 -18.63 10.87 9.11
C ARG A 54 -17.87 11.61 8.02
N VAL A 55 -17.23 10.89 7.09
CA VAL A 55 -16.49 11.51 5.99
C VAL A 55 -17.49 12.13 5.01
N THR A 56 -17.54 13.45 4.96
CA THR A 56 -18.51 14.21 4.14
C THR A 56 -18.22 14.08 2.64
N GLU A 57 -16.99 13.83 2.25
CA GLU A 57 -16.59 13.56 0.87
C GLU A 57 -17.27 12.31 0.29
N LEU A 58 -17.72 11.38 1.16
CA LEU A 58 -18.46 10.19 0.75
C LEU A 58 -19.98 10.46 0.58
N GLU A 59 -20.43 11.71 0.75
CA GLU A 59 -21.80 12.16 0.40
C GLU A 59 -21.88 12.46 -1.10
N THR A 60 -21.69 11.43 -1.92
CA THR A 60 -21.69 11.55 -3.38
C THR A 60 -22.34 10.32 -4.02
N VAL A 61 -22.60 10.35 -5.32
CA VAL A 61 -23.19 9.23 -6.04
C VAL A 61 -22.14 8.16 -6.29
N ILE A 62 -22.17 7.11 -5.48
CA ILE A 62 -21.31 5.94 -5.66
C ILE A 62 -22.03 4.93 -6.55
N THR A 63 -21.41 4.53 -7.66
CA THR A 63 -21.96 3.53 -8.60
C THR A 63 -21.24 2.19 -8.51
N MET A 64 -20.05 2.16 -7.92
CA MET A 64 -19.29 0.96 -7.60
C MET A 64 -18.54 1.16 -6.30
N ALA A 65 -18.46 0.11 -5.48
CA ALA A 65 -17.62 0.09 -4.30
C ALA A 65 -16.79 -1.22 -4.26
N ARG A 66 -15.51 -1.09 -3.94
CA ARG A 66 -14.59 -2.23 -3.81
C ARG A 66 -13.63 -2.04 -2.64
N MET A 67 -13.23 -3.14 -2.03
CA MET A 67 -12.33 -3.07 -0.88
C MET A 67 -11.26 -4.16 -0.88
N CYS A 68 -10.17 -3.85 -0.20
CA CYS A 68 -9.17 -4.77 0.30
C CYS A 68 -9.25 -4.75 1.82
N SER A 69 -9.21 -5.92 2.48
CA SER A 69 -9.25 -5.99 3.94
C SER A 69 -8.30 -7.06 4.46
N VAL A 70 -7.46 -6.66 5.43
CA VAL A 70 -6.64 -7.61 6.22
C VAL A 70 -7.28 -7.95 7.57
N ARG A 71 -8.45 -7.34 7.89
CA ARG A 71 -9.14 -7.54 9.18
C ARG A 71 -10.19 -8.63 9.14
N GLY A 72 -10.94 -8.75 8.03
CA GLY A 72 -12.02 -9.72 7.88
C GLY A 72 -13.19 -9.55 8.87
N GLY A 73 -14.06 -10.57 8.92
CA GLY A 73 -15.09 -10.74 9.96
C GLY A 73 -16.09 -9.59 10.08
N ASP A 74 -16.38 -9.18 11.32
CA ASP A 74 -17.42 -8.19 11.64
C ASP A 74 -17.18 -6.81 11.01
N VAL A 75 -15.92 -6.41 10.83
CA VAL A 75 -15.59 -5.12 10.23
C VAL A 75 -16.01 -5.09 8.77
N ASN A 76 -15.70 -6.14 8.01
CA ASN A 76 -16.08 -6.25 6.60
C ASN A 76 -17.61 -6.26 6.45
N LYS A 77 -18.31 -7.04 7.28
CA LYS A 77 -19.76 -7.07 7.28
C LYS A 77 -20.40 -5.70 7.57
N ARG A 78 -19.89 -4.97 8.55
CA ARG A 78 -20.36 -3.60 8.87
C ARG A 78 -20.13 -2.66 7.69
N LEU A 79 -19.00 -2.76 6.99
CA LEU A 79 -18.69 -1.97 5.80
C LEU A 79 -19.65 -2.30 4.65
N GLU A 80 -19.89 -3.59 4.39
CA GLU A 80 -20.85 -4.04 3.36
C GLU A 80 -22.26 -3.51 3.62
N ASP A 81 -22.77 -3.69 4.85
CA ASP A 81 -24.08 -3.24 5.25
C ASP A 81 -24.21 -1.72 5.12
N TRP A 82 -23.21 -0.98 5.55
CA TRP A 82 -23.17 0.49 5.44
C TRP A 82 -23.14 0.97 3.98
N VAL A 83 -22.26 0.42 3.13
CA VAL A 83 -22.18 0.80 1.71
C VAL A 83 -23.50 0.50 1.01
N ARG A 84 -24.10 -0.66 1.27
CA ARG A 84 -25.39 -1.05 0.68
C ARG A 84 -26.52 -0.12 1.14
N ALA A 85 -26.58 0.20 2.43
CA ALA A 85 -27.62 1.06 2.98
C ALA A 85 -27.50 2.51 2.49
N LYS A 86 -26.26 3.04 2.41
CA LYS A 86 -26.01 4.43 2.05
C LYS A 86 -26.03 4.69 0.55
N HIS A 87 -25.44 3.79 -0.24
CA HIS A 87 -25.19 4.02 -1.66
C HIS A 87 -25.99 3.08 -2.60
N SER A 88 -26.68 2.08 -2.05
CA SER A 88 -27.45 1.08 -2.83
C SER A 88 -26.60 0.26 -3.80
N VAL A 89 -25.31 0.09 -3.52
CA VAL A 89 -24.37 -0.73 -4.29
C VAL A 89 -23.76 -1.83 -3.41
N ALA A 90 -23.36 -2.93 -4.04
CA ALA A 90 -22.61 -3.97 -3.35
C ALA A 90 -21.15 -3.52 -3.14
N LEU A 91 -20.57 -3.87 -1.98
CA LEU A 91 -19.14 -3.72 -1.73
C LEU A 91 -18.42 -4.99 -2.18
N VAL A 92 -17.59 -4.89 -3.23
CA VAL A 92 -16.82 -6.02 -3.77
C VAL A 92 -15.53 -6.15 -2.98
N GLU A 93 -15.34 -7.28 -2.31
CA GLU A 93 -14.09 -7.58 -1.61
C GLU A 93 -13.11 -8.29 -2.54
N ALA A 94 -11.88 -7.75 -2.65
CA ALA A 94 -10.81 -8.39 -3.39
C ALA A 94 -10.31 -9.64 -2.65
N SER A 95 -9.97 -10.66 -3.40
CA SER A 95 -9.41 -11.90 -2.87
C SER A 95 -8.10 -12.27 -3.57
N VAL A 96 -7.23 -12.98 -2.85
CA VAL A 96 -6.02 -13.54 -3.45
C VAL A 96 -6.39 -14.72 -4.35
N THR A 97 -5.88 -14.70 -5.56
CA THR A 97 -6.13 -15.76 -6.56
C THR A 97 -4.82 -16.39 -7.02
N LYS A 98 -4.91 -17.53 -7.72
CA LYS A 98 -3.73 -18.17 -8.30
C LYS A 98 -3.08 -17.30 -9.37
N SER A 99 -3.88 -16.61 -10.16
CA SER A 99 -3.38 -15.69 -11.20
C SER A 99 -4.34 -14.53 -11.40
N CYS A 100 -3.81 -13.33 -11.55
CA CYS A 100 -4.55 -12.11 -11.87
C CYS A 100 -3.60 -11.07 -12.49
N GLY A 101 -4.07 -10.25 -13.42
CA GLY A 101 -3.31 -9.13 -13.98
C GLY A 101 -1.94 -9.49 -14.54
N GLY A 102 -1.77 -10.70 -15.05
CA GLY A 102 -0.49 -11.22 -15.55
C GLY A 102 0.45 -11.77 -14.47
N VAL A 103 0.08 -11.71 -13.19
CA VAL A 103 0.88 -12.24 -12.07
C VAL A 103 0.36 -13.60 -11.64
N THR A 104 1.26 -14.56 -11.41
CA THR A 104 0.98 -15.91 -10.90
C THR A 104 1.57 -16.07 -9.51
N ASN A 105 0.71 -16.34 -8.52
CA ASN A 105 1.06 -16.56 -7.12
C ASN A 105 1.76 -17.93 -6.94
N GLN A 106 2.94 -17.94 -6.31
CA GLN A 106 3.73 -19.16 -6.06
C GLN A 106 3.53 -19.75 -4.66
N TYR A 107 2.70 -19.16 -3.82
CA TYR A 107 2.38 -19.79 -2.53
C TYR A 107 1.73 -21.16 -2.75
N ALA A 108 2.17 -22.14 -1.99
CA ALA A 108 1.58 -23.48 -2.02
C ALA A 108 0.10 -23.44 -1.63
N ASP A 109 -0.22 -22.69 -0.58
CA ASP A 109 -1.58 -22.29 -0.22
C ASP A 109 -1.78 -20.81 -0.58
N VAL A 110 -2.49 -20.58 -1.67
CA VAL A 110 -2.76 -19.25 -2.23
C VAL A 110 -3.41 -18.32 -1.22
N SER A 111 -4.27 -18.83 -0.33
CA SER A 111 -5.00 -18.05 0.67
C SER A 111 -4.10 -17.50 1.79
N ARG A 112 -2.88 -17.99 1.91
CA ARG A 112 -1.90 -17.55 2.93
C ARG A 112 -1.13 -16.28 2.52
N LEU A 113 -1.20 -15.85 1.28
CA LEU A 113 -0.62 -14.58 0.87
C LEU A 113 -1.52 -13.43 1.34
N GLY A 114 -0.94 -12.41 1.95
CA GLY A 114 -1.67 -11.20 2.33
C GLY A 114 -2.26 -10.50 1.11
N ILE A 115 -3.53 -10.07 1.23
CA ILE A 115 -4.24 -9.42 0.13
C ILE A 115 -3.59 -8.09 -0.26
N ASP A 116 -3.10 -7.32 0.70
CA ASP A 116 -2.37 -6.07 0.48
C ASP A 116 -1.10 -6.28 -0.35
N ARG A 117 -0.32 -7.32 -0.03
CA ARG A 117 0.88 -7.71 -0.79
C ARG A 117 0.51 -8.15 -2.21
N TRP A 118 -0.55 -8.95 -2.34
CA TRP A 118 -1.05 -9.41 -3.64
C TRP A 118 -1.42 -8.23 -4.54
N LEU A 119 -2.23 -7.31 -4.04
CA LEU A 119 -2.65 -6.13 -4.80
C LEU A 119 -1.47 -5.22 -5.16
N ALA A 120 -0.55 -4.98 -4.23
CA ALA A 120 0.63 -4.18 -4.49
C ALA A 120 1.49 -4.78 -5.62
N MET A 121 1.65 -6.11 -5.66
CA MET A 121 2.36 -6.80 -6.76
C MET A 121 1.64 -6.68 -8.11
N LEU A 122 0.30 -6.79 -8.14
CA LEU A 122 -0.47 -6.63 -9.38
C LEU A 122 -0.27 -5.24 -9.98
N ALA A 123 -0.34 -4.21 -9.13
CA ALA A 123 -0.11 -2.82 -9.56
C ALA A 123 1.33 -2.58 -10.02
N ALA A 124 2.29 -3.07 -9.25
CA ALA A 124 3.71 -2.89 -9.53
C ALA A 124 4.11 -3.58 -10.86
N TYR A 125 3.67 -4.83 -11.07
CA TYR A 125 3.95 -5.56 -12.29
C TYR A 125 3.38 -4.87 -13.53
N ARG A 126 2.12 -4.42 -13.44
CA ARG A 126 1.48 -3.65 -14.50
C ARG A 126 2.24 -2.36 -14.80
N ARG A 127 2.61 -1.59 -13.76
CA ARG A 127 3.34 -0.33 -13.87
C ARG A 127 4.74 -0.53 -14.43
N ALA A 128 5.42 -1.59 -14.04
CA ALA A 128 6.75 -1.96 -14.53
C ALA A 128 6.73 -2.37 -16.00
N GLY A 129 5.65 -3.01 -16.45
CA GLY A 129 5.60 -3.72 -17.73
C GLY A 129 6.57 -4.90 -17.78
N GLY A 130 6.94 -5.48 -16.63
CA GLY A 130 7.92 -6.55 -16.49
C GLY A 130 8.32 -6.79 -15.04
N ALA A 131 9.54 -7.30 -14.83
CA ALA A 131 10.03 -7.63 -13.50
C ALA A 131 9.98 -6.45 -12.51
N CYS A 132 9.50 -6.71 -11.29
CA CYS A 132 9.43 -5.70 -10.26
C CYS A 132 9.69 -6.25 -8.85
N MET A 133 10.14 -5.37 -7.96
CA MET A 133 10.23 -5.58 -6.52
C MET A 133 9.37 -4.55 -5.83
N VAL A 134 8.53 -4.99 -4.91
CA VAL A 134 7.71 -4.12 -4.06
C VAL A 134 8.25 -4.16 -2.64
N ILE A 135 8.48 -2.99 -2.07
CA ILE A 135 8.91 -2.78 -0.69
C ILE A 135 7.82 -1.96 -0.01
N ASP A 136 7.01 -2.59 0.84
CA ASP A 136 6.03 -1.87 1.65
C ASP A 136 6.50 -1.79 3.09
N SER A 137 6.71 -0.58 3.59
CA SER A 137 7.19 -0.31 4.94
C SER A 137 6.11 0.37 5.77
N GLY A 138 5.35 -0.45 6.47
CA GLY A 138 4.31 -0.06 7.41
C GLY A 138 4.54 -0.64 8.80
N THR A 139 3.54 -1.32 9.38
CA THR A 139 3.69 -2.08 10.64
C THR A 139 4.73 -3.19 10.48
N ALA A 140 4.70 -3.91 9.36
CA ALA A 140 5.77 -4.76 8.90
C ALA A 140 6.46 -4.11 7.70
N LEU A 141 7.72 -4.46 7.43
CA LEU A 141 8.32 -4.26 6.12
C LEU A 141 8.14 -5.56 5.35
N THR A 142 7.52 -5.47 4.18
CA THR A 142 7.41 -6.60 3.25
C THR A 142 8.23 -6.33 2.00
N ILE A 143 8.80 -7.38 1.44
CA ILE A 143 9.48 -7.34 0.14
C ILE A 143 8.87 -8.47 -0.68
N ASP A 144 8.38 -8.18 -1.87
CA ASP A 144 7.83 -9.12 -2.82
C ASP A 144 8.46 -8.92 -4.20
N VAL A 145 8.71 -10.02 -4.90
CA VAL A 145 9.36 -10.00 -6.21
C VAL A 145 8.54 -10.73 -7.24
N VAL A 146 8.33 -10.10 -8.38
CA VAL A 146 7.70 -10.69 -9.56
C VAL A 146 8.69 -10.66 -10.72
N ASP A 147 8.90 -11.81 -11.37
CA ASP A 147 9.81 -11.91 -12.52
C ASP A 147 9.20 -11.31 -13.80
N ALA A 148 9.98 -11.20 -14.86
CA ALA A 148 9.53 -10.64 -16.14
C ALA A 148 8.38 -11.43 -16.81
N ARG A 149 8.16 -12.69 -16.40
CA ARG A 149 7.05 -13.54 -16.90
C ARG A 149 5.81 -13.45 -16.02
N GLY A 150 5.83 -12.61 -14.97
CA GLY A 150 4.75 -12.47 -14.03
C GLY A 150 4.75 -13.50 -12.90
N LEU A 151 5.82 -14.25 -12.71
CA LEU A 151 5.90 -15.23 -11.65
C LEU A 151 6.30 -14.55 -10.32
N HIS A 152 5.47 -14.67 -9.29
CA HIS A 152 5.81 -14.24 -7.94
C HIS A 152 6.90 -15.17 -7.38
N LEU A 153 8.11 -14.67 -7.20
CA LEU A 153 9.26 -15.45 -6.74
C LEU A 153 9.26 -15.70 -5.23
N GLY A 154 8.38 -15.03 -4.50
CA GLY A 154 8.31 -15.05 -3.05
C GLY A 154 8.61 -13.69 -2.44
N GLY A 155 8.67 -13.63 -1.11
CA GLY A 155 8.92 -12.39 -0.41
C GLY A 155 9.42 -12.58 1.01
N HIS A 156 9.72 -11.45 1.67
CA HIS A 156 10.09 -11.37 3.07
C HIS A 156 9.04 -10.57 3.85
N ILE A 157 8.84 -10.95 5.10
CA ILE A 157 8.05 -10.18 6.08
C ILE A 157 8.93 -10.02 7.31
N ILE A 158 9.25 -8.79 7.65
CA ILE A 158 10.03 -8.46 8.84
C ILE A 158 9.33 -7.33 9.61
N PRO A 159 9.56 -7.18 10.94
CA PRO A 159 8.98 -6.08 11.68
C PRO A 159 9.40 -4.74 11.07
N GLY A 160 8.46 -3.78 10.94
CA GLY A 160 8.78 -2.41 10.56
C GLY A 160 9.45 -1.64 11.72
N LEU A 161 9.94 -0.42 11.45
CA LEU A 161 10.71 0.37 12.42
C LEU A 161 9.99 0.50 13.77
N ARG A 162 8.73 0.94 13.76
CA ARG A 162 7.96 1.11 15.00
C ARG A 162 7.76 -0.20 15.76
N LEU A 163 7.54 -1.30 15.04
CA LEU A 163 7.34 -2.59 15.69
C LEU A 163 8.64 -3.11 16.31
N MET A 164 9.79 -2.89 15.67
CA MET A 164 11.10 -3.20 16.25
C MET A 164 11.36 -2.40 17.52
N HIS A 165 11.10 -1.08 17.50
CA HIS A 165 11.27 -0.20 18.66
C HIS A 165 10.35 -0.61 19.81
N SER A 166 9.04 -0.75 19.57
CA SER A 166 8.10 -1.14 20.60
C SER A 166 8.38 -2.54 21.17
N SER A 167 8.91 -3.45 20.37
CA SER A 167 9.33 -4.76 20.84
C SER A 167 10.50 -4.70 21.82
N LEU A 168 11.50 -3.84 21.53
CA LEU A 168 12.63 -3.61 22.43
C LEU A 168 12.16 -2.98 23.75
N GLU A 169 11.31 -1.95 23.70
CA GLU A 169 10.77 -1.30 24.91
C GLU A 169 9.91 -2.25 25.77
N SER A 170 9.10 -3.10 25.11
CA SER A 170 8.19 -4.00 25.80
C SER A 170 8.88 -5.20 26.44
N ASN A 171 10.01 -5.65 25.88
CA ASN A 171 10.67 -6.89 26.28
C ASN A 171 12.03 -6.67 26.94
N THR A 172 12.49 -5.42 27.10
CA THR A 172 13.77 -5.09 27.75
C THR A 172 13.61 -3.88 28.66
N ALA A 173 14.71 -3.49 29.33
CA ALA A 173 14.76 -2.28 30.12
C ALA A 173 15.00 -1.00 29.28
N ILE A 174 15.10 -1.13 27.95
CA ILE A 174 15.26 0.02 27.05
C ILE A 174 14.05 0.94 27.15
N ARG A 175 14.33 2.24 27.20
CA ARG A 175 13.33 3.31 27.08
C ARG A 175 13.84 4.28 26.03
N LEU A 176 13.01 4.53 25.01
CA LEU A 176 13.32 5.43 23.91
C LEU A 176 12.68 6.79 24.15
N SER A 177 13.36 7.85 23.75
CA SER A 177 12.80 9.18 23.74
C SER A 177 11.90 9.36 22.50
N ASP A 178 10.94 10.30 22.58
CA ASP A 178 10.04 10.63 21.46
C ASP A 178 10.75 11.34 20.30
N SER A 179 11.98 11.82 20.51
CA SER A 179 12.79 12.46 19.49
C SER A 179 13.69 11.45 18.79
N TYR A 180 13.30 11.03 17.59
CA TYR A 180 14.18 10.21 16.75
C TYR A 180 15.37 11.03 16.26
N SER A 181 16.55 10.43 16.37
CA SER A 181 17.78 10.98 15.82
C SER A 181 17.75 10.94 14.29
N THR A 182 18.52 11.80 13.66
CA THR A 182 18.82 11.66 12.24
C THR A 182 19.59 10.35 12.03
N TYR A 183 19.19 9.54 11.05
CA TYR A 183 19.89 8.29 10.74
C TYR A 183 21.37 8.56 10.39
N SER A 184 22.23 7.72 10.93
CA SER A 184 23.63 7.65 10.58
C SER A 184 24.06 6.19 10.40
N GLU A 185 24.96 5.92 9.46
CA GLU A 185 25.59 4.61 9.29
C GLU A 185 26.61 4.32 10.41
N SER A 186 26.96 5.32 11.22
CA SER A 186 27.86 5.19 12.36
C SER A 186 27.21 4.45 13.52
N LEU A 187 28.01 3.86 14.38
CA LEU A 187 27.55 3.29 15.64
C LEU A 187 26.98 4.41 16.52
N GLY A 188 25.87 4.14 17.18
CA GLY A 188 25.24 5.08 18.10
C GLY A 188 26.00 5.20 19.41
N HIS A 189 26.04 6.41 19.98
CA HIS A 189 26.64 6.74 21.26
C HIS A 189 25.62 6.94 22.39
N SER A 190 24.34 6.73 22.08
CA SER A 190 23.22 6.66 23.01
C SER A 190 22.35 5.45 22.71
N THR A 191 21.47 5.08 23.65
CA THR A 191 20.49 3.99 23.41
C THR A 191 19.56 4.32 22.25
N ASP A 192 19.08 5.57 22.17
CA ASP A 192 18.19 6.01 21.08
C ASP A 192 18.89 5.89 19.72
N GLU A 193 20.12 6.39 19.60
CA GLU A 193 20.90 6.28 18.37
C GLU A 193 21.20 4.83 18.01
N ALA A 194 21.60 4.01 18.97
CA ALA A 194 21.95 2.61 18.74
C ALA A 194 20.73 1.82 18.24
N VAL A 195 19.55 2.04 18.82
CA VAL A 195 18.31 1.39 18.39
C VAL A 195 17.88 1.91 17.03
N PHE A 196 17.83 3.22 16.82
CA PHE A 196 17.37 3.81 15.56
C PHE A 196 18.31 3.45 14.40
N ASN A 197 19.62 3.70 14.55
CA ASN A 197 20.58 3.38 13.50
C ASN A 197 20.64 1.87 13.22
N GLY A 198 20.58 1.03 14.26
CA GLY A 198 20.61 -0.42 14.12
C GLY A 198 19.40 -0.96 13.38
N THR A 199 18.19 -0.51 13.72
CA THR A 199 16.96 -0.96 13.07
C THR A 199 16.87 -0.49 11.61
N VAL A 200 17.20 0.77 11.33
CA VAL A 200 17.25 1.29 9.95
C VAL A 200 18.29 0.54 9.13
N THR A 201 19.50 0.32 9.68
CA THR A 201 20.56 -0.44 9.01
C THR A 201 20.10 -1.87 8.67
N ALA A 202 19.41 -2.55 9.58
CA ALA A 202 18.90 -3.91 9.33
C ALA A 202 17.92 -3.95 8.16
N LEU A 203 17.00 -2.97 8.09
CA LEU A 203 16.03 -2.86 6.99
C LEU A 203 16.75 -2.53 5.66
N LEU A 204 17.65 -1.56 5.67
CA LEU A 204 18.41 -1.17 4.47
C LEU A 204 19.30 -2.31 3.96
N ALA A 205 19.96 -3.06 4.86
CA ALA A 205 20.76 -4.20 4.46
C ALA A 205 19.91 -5.27 3.76
N THR A 206 18.72 -5.57 4.28
CA THR A 206 17.80 -6.52 3.65
C THR A 206 17.34 -6.03 2.28
N ILE A 207 16.95 -4.76 2.16
CA ILE A 207 16.52 -4.14 0.91
C ILE A 207 17.64 -4.19 -0.14
N ARG A 208 18.85 -3.73 0.22
CA ARG A 208 20.01 -3.69 -0.68
C ARG A 208 20.40 -5.09 -1.13
N GLN A 209 20.46 -6.07 -0.21
CA GLN A 209 20.79 -7.46 -0.54
C GLN A 209 19.81 -8.04 -1.58
N GLN A 210 18.49 -7.84 -1.40
CA GLN A 210 17.50 -8.32 -2.36
C GLN A 210 17.63 -7.61 -3.71
N SER A 211 17.85 -6.30 -3.70
CA SER A 211 18.07 -5.53 -4.92
C SER A 211 19.30 -6.00 -5.71
N GLU A 212 20.42 -6.27 -5.02
CA GLU A 212 21.64 -6.79 -5.64
C GLU A 212 21.47 -8.18 -6.24
N LEU A 213 20.72 -9.07 -5.55
CA LEU A 213 20.43 -10.41 -6.06
C LEU A 213 19.58 -10.33 -7.34
N LEU A 214 18.59 -9.42 -7.37
CA LEU A 214 17.72 -9.23 -8.51
C LEU A 214 18.41 -8.53 -9.69
N ALA A 215 19.30 -7.59 -9.44
CA ALA A 215 20.07 -6.92 -10.48
C ALA A 215 20.92 -7.89 -11.33
N LYS A 216 21.33 -9.02 -10.74
CA LYS A 216 22.02 -10.10 -11.46
C LYS A 216 21.09 -10.89 -12.40
N ALA A 217 19.78 -10.86 -12.14
CA ALA A 217 18.79 -11.59 -12.94
C ALA A 217 18.23 -10.76 -14.10
N GLY A 218 18.48 -9.44 -14.14
CA GLY A 218 18.02 -8.57 -15.21
C GLY A 218 17.54 -7.21 -14.75
N ASP A 219 16.78 -6.54 -15.60
CA ASP A 219 16.22 -5.21 -15.36
C ASP A 219 14.97 -5.32 -14.49
N VAL A 220 15.05 -4.84 -13.24
CA VAL A 220 13.98 -4.88 -12.26
C VAL A 220 13.64 -3.47 -11.81
N LYS A 221 12.37 -3.07 -11.86
CA LYS A 221 11.89 -1.82 -11.27
C LYS A 221 11.51 -2.03 -9.81
N ILE A 222 11.85 -1.06 -8.96
CA ILE A 222 11.68 -1.15 -7.52
C ILE A 222 10.69 -0.09 -7.07
N TYR A 223 9.68 -0.51 -6.31
CA TYR A 223 8.62 0.36 -5.81
C TYR A 223 8.60 0.37 -4.29
N PHE A 224 8.66 1.56 -3.71
CA PHE A 224 8.51 1.77 -2.27
C PHE A 224 7.11 2.27 -1.95
N ALA A 225 6.49 1.65 -0.94
CA ALA A 225 5.20 2.03 -0.39
C ALA A 225 5.23 2.00 1.14
N GLY A 226 4.14 2.42 1.76
CA GLY A 226 4.01 2.44 3.22
C GLY A 226 4.47 3.75 3.88
N GLY A 227 4.31 3.82 5.20
CA GLY A 227 4.55 5.04 5.97
C GLY A 227 6.01 5.47 6.05
N ASP A 228 6.94 4.51 6.04
CA ASP A 228 8.38 4.76 6.13
C ASP A 228 9.06 4.76 4.74
N ALA A 229 8.28 4.70 3.65
CA ALA A 229 8.80 4.64 2.29
C ALA A 229 9.76 5.81 1.95
N GLN A 230 9.40 7.04 2.36
CA GLN A 230 10.22 8.22 2.11
C GLN A 230 11.61 8.11 2.76
N LEU A 231 11.65 7.63 3.99
CA LEU A 231 12.91 7.43 4.73
C LEU A 231 13.76 6.36 4.06
N LEU A 232 13.19 5.17 3.86
CA LEU A 232 13.94 4.02 3.36
C LEU A 232 14.36 4.19 1.90
N HIS A 233 13.51 4.75 1.04
CA HIS A 233 13.86 5.06 -0.35
C HIS A 233 15.02 6.06 -0.42
N GLY A 234 14.95 7.15 0.37
CA GLY A 234 16.01 8.16 0.39
C GLY A 234 17.36 7.62 0.86
N LEU A 235 17.35 6.64 1.77
CA LEU A 235 18.56 6.04 2.33
C LEU A 235 19.05 4.81 1.54
N ALA A 236 18.17 4.11 0.84
CA ALA A 236 18.53 2.89 0.11
C ALA A 236 19.51 3.17 -1.05
N GLY A 237 19.36 4.32 -1.72
CA GLY A 237 20.24 4.73 -2.83
C GLY A 237 20.15 3.79 -4.03
N LEU A 238 18.94 3.26 -4.33
CA LEU A 238 18.73 2.30 -5.40
C LEU A 238 18.34 2.98 -6.70
N ASP A 239 19.06 2.66 -7.76
CA ASP A 239 18.70 3.07 -9.11
C ASP A 239 17.34 2.44 -9.52
N ARG A 240 16.60 3.13 -10.39
CA ARG A 240 15.30 2.68 -10.93
C ARG A 240 14.26 2.34 -9.86
N SER A 241 14.32 3.07 -8.76
CA SER A 241 13.34 2.96 -7.68
C SER A 241 12.48 4.22 -7.61
N GLU A 242 11.22 4.06 -7.23
CA GLU A 242 10.29 5.16 -7.01
C GLU A 242 9.35 4.87 -5.84
N ILE A 243 8.81 5.94 -5.26
CA ILE A 243 7.79 5.84 -4.21
C ILE A 243 6.41 5.87 -4.87
N VAL A 244 5.59 4.84 -4.63
CA VAL A 244 4.21 4.75 -5.10
C VAL A 244 3.32 4.35 -3.93
N THR A 245 2.71 5.34 -3.29
CA THR A 245 1.88 5.13 -2.08
C THR A 245 0.51 4.52 -2.38
N SER A 246 0.10 4.47 -3.64
CA SER A 246 -1.22 4.00 -4.09
C SER A 246 -1.25 2.54 -4.56
N LEU A 247 -0.15 1.77 -4.46
CA LEU A 247 -0.04 0.43 -5.05
C LEU A 247 -1.20 -0.50 -4.67
N VAL A 248 -1.64 -0.51 -3.41
CA VAL A 248 -2.75 -1.36 -2.97
C VAL A 248 -4.05 -0.97 -3.68
N PHE A 249 -4.35 0.31 -3.76
CA PHE A 249 -5.53 0.81 -4.48
C PHE A 249 -5.45 0.56 -5.99
N ASP A 250 -4.28 0.76 -6.59
CA ASP A 250 -4.09 0.55 -8.02
C ASP A 250 -4.24 -0.94 -8.35
N GLY A 251 -3.75 -1.83 -7.48
CA GLY A 251 -3.96 -3.26 -7.56
C GLY A 251 -5.41 -3.68 -7.32
N LEU A 252 -6.14 -2.97 -6.47
CA LEU A 252 -7.57 -3.19 -6.28
C LEU A 252 -8.33 -2.95 -7.59
N GLY A 253 -7.89 -1.93 -8.37
CA GLY A 253 -8.38 -1.70 -9.73
C GLY A 253 -8.11 -2.83 -10.71
N VAL A 254 -7.02 -3.57 -10.54
CA VAL A 254 -6.69 -4.75 -11.36
C VAL A 254 -7.50 -5.96 -10.95
N ALA A 255 -7.61 -6.21 -9.64
CA ALA A 255 -8.30 -7.40 -9.09
C ALA A 255 -9.85 -7.31 -9.22
N CYS A 256 -10.40 -6.10 -9.10
CA CYS A 256 -11.84 -5.82 -9.18
C CYS A 256 -12.07 -4.71 -10.21
N PRO A 257 -11.94 -4.98 -11.53
CA PRO A 257 -12.05 -3.95 -12.56
C PRO A 257 -13.48 -3.38 -12.64
N HIS A 258 -13.58 -2.12 -13.05
CA HIS A 258 -14.87 -1.53 -13.37
C HIS A 258 -15.47 -2.25 -14.60
N PRO A 259 -16.78 -2.55 -14.63
CA PRO A 259 -17.41 -3.28 -15.74
C PRO A 259 -17.16 -2.68 -17.12
N ASP A 260 -17.08 -1.34 -17.18
CA ASP A 260 -16.86 -0.60 -18.44
C ASP A 260 -15.38 -0.32 -18.73
N SER A 261 -14.47 -0.77 -17.86
CA SER A 261 -13.03 -0.60 -18.12
C SER A 261 -12.56 -1.52 -19.24
N ASN A 262 -12.24 -0.93 -20.37
CA ASN A 262 -11.61 -1.65 -21.49
C ASN A 262 -10.19 -2.10 -21.06
N PRO A 263 -9.86 -3.40 -21.03
CA PRO A 263 -8.55 -3.90 -20.59
C PRO A 263 -7.36 -3.39 -21.42
N GLY A 264 -7.60 -2.66 -22.51
CA GLY A 264 -6.57 -2.08 -23.39
C GLY A 264 -6.29 -0.58 -23.18
N ARG A 265 -6.89 0.08 -22.18
CA ARG A 265 -6.81 1.55 -22.04
C ARG A 265 -6.10 2.03 -20.76
N VAL A 266 -5.26 1.23 -20.15
CA VAL A 266 -4.48 1.68 -18.96
C VAL A 266 -3.04 1.23 -19.11
#